data_109999404c39d4519891309986ce04e5
#
_entry.id   109999404c39d4519891309986ce04e5
#
_cell.length_a   1.000
_cell.length_b   1.000
_cell.length_c   1.000
_cell.angle_alpha   90.00
_cell.angle_beta   90.00
_cell.angle_gamma   90.00
#
_symmetry.space_group_name_H-M   'P 1'
#
loop_
_entity.id
_entity.type
_entity.pdbx_description
1 polymer ?
#
loop_
_entity_poly.entity_id
_entity_poly.type
_entity_poly.pdbx_seq_one_letter_code
_entity_poly.pdbx_strand_id
1 'polypeptide(L)'
;MSKIKYQFDSKTLTFKKVKLVWKERIQRIVIFLVITSLSSVVLNIVYTSFYKTPKVLLLEEEREFLLSKYDGLNNRMDDIDFVISDIQQRDDYLYRSIFELGPIPPSVREAGFGGTNRYLDLEGYTNSKVVIDAFKKVDVISKKIYVQSKSFDTVIELAKNKEKMKFLTSKELQIFPMEPDRYHQDNR
;
A
#
# COMPACT_ATOMS: atom_id res chain seq x y z
N MET A 1 11.72 22.06 70.04
CA MET A 1 12.93 22.63 70.67
C MET A 1 13.89 23.13 69.62
N SER A 2 14.13 24.45 69.48
CA SER A 2 15.06 25.03 68.52
C SER A 2 16.47 24.88 69.07
N LYS A 3 17.28 24.06 68.33
CA LYS A 3 18.71 23.90 68.66
C LYS A 3 19.43 25.18 68.31
N ILE A 4 19.96 25.89 69.33
CA ILE A 4 20.77 27.09 69.19
C ILE A 4 22.18 26.64 68.80
N LYS A 5 22.68 27.07 67.66
CA LYS A 5 24.06 26.79 67.21
C LYS A 5 24.95 27.98 67.64
N TYR A 6 26.09 27.68 68.24
CA TYR A 6 27.13 28.64 68.63
C TYR A 6 28.32 28.43 67.67
N GLN A 7 28.88 29.53 67.19
CA GLN A 7 30.10 29.52 66.39
C GLN A 7 31.18 30.22 67.21
N PHE A 8 32.35 29.61 67.29
CA PHE A 8 33.50 30.19 67.98
C PHE A 8 34.15 31.22 67.05
N ASP A 9 34.24 32.47 67.55
CA ASP A 9 34.92 33.56 66.85
C ASP A 9 36.39 33.65 67.39
N SER A 10 37.33 33.21 66.58
CA SER A 10 38.78 33.17 66.94
C SER A 10 39.40 34.55 67.19
N LYS A 11 38.79 35.64 66.74
CA LYS A 11 39.30 36.99 66.95
C LYS A 11 38.88 37.59 68.30
N THR A 12 37.72 37.20 68.80
CA THR A 12 37.18 37.70 70.06
C THR A 12 37.19 36.69 71.19
N LEU A 13 37.63 35.44 70.91
CA LEU A 13 37.67 34.28 71.85
C LEU A 13 36.34 34.02 72.54
N THR A 14 35.22 34.38 71.90
CA THR A 14 33.88 34.24 72.47
C THR A 14 32.96 33.42 71.53
N PHE A 15 31.99 32.70 72.18
CA PHE A 15 30.95 31.97 71.39
C PHE A 15 29.83 32.95 71.02
N LYS A 16 29.63 33.23 69.75
CA LYS A 16 28.53 34.06 69.26
C LYS A 16 27.38 33.15 68.81
N LYS A 17 26.13 33.53 69.20
CA LYS A 17 24.89 32.92 68.73
C LYS A 17 24.71 33.19 67.25
N VAL A 18 24.77 32.16 66.42
CA VAL A 18 24.45 32.27 64.98
C VAL A 18 22.94 32.38 64.86
N LYS A 19 22.41 33.56 64.57
CA LYS A 19 21.03 33.71 64.12
C LYS A 19 20.98 33.23 62.68
N LEU A 20 20.40 32.03 62.43
CA LEU A 20 20.09 31.57 61.10
C LEU A 20 19.16 32.58 60.42
N VAL A 21 19.76 33.37 59.48
CA VAL A 21 19.02 34.38 58.75
C VAL A 21 17.95 33.69 57.93
N TRP A 22 16.74 34.17 57.98
CA TRP A 22 15.57 33.58 57.25
C TRP A 22 15.89 33.33 55.77
N LYS A 23 16.73 34.15 55.15
CA LYS A 23 17.22 33.98 53.79
C LYS A 23 17.92 32.65 53.55
N GLU A 24 18.76 32.19 54.48
CA GLU A 24 19.48 30.88 54.31
C GLU A 24 18.53 29.69 54.45
N ARG A 25 17.47 29.81 55.21
CA ARG A 25 16.42 28.75 55.28
C ARG A 25 15.62 28.71 54.01
N ILE A 26 15.18 29.85 53.50
CA ILE A 26 14.44 29.93 52.22
C ILE A 26 15.30 29.44 51.09
N GLN A 27 16.58 29.84 51.03
CA GLN A 27 17.51 29.38 49.98
C GLN A 27 17.66 27.85 50.01
N ARG A 28 17.78 27.19 51.16
CA ARG A 28 17.87 25.73 51.28
C ARG A 28 16.56 25.06 50.84
N ILE A 29 15.41 25.60 51.15
CA ILE A 29 14.10 25.11 50.75
C ILE A 29 13.97 25.22 49.21
N VAL A 30 14.37 26.34 48.61
CA VAL A 30 14.33 26.54 47.17
C VAL A 30 15.26 25.54 46.45
N ILE A 31 16.49 25.39 46.93
CA ILE A 31 17.45 24.40 46.37
C ILE A 31 16.88 22.98 46.46
N PHE A 32 16.29 22.63 47.61
CA PHE A 32 15.66 21.32 47.75
C PHE A 32 14.50 21.12 46.81
N LEU A 33 13.64 22.10 46.59
CA LEU A 33 12.54 22.05 45.63
C LEU A 33 13.04 21.93 44.18
N VAL A 34 14.11 22.62 43.82
CA VAL A 34 14.71 22.51 42.51
C VAL A 34 15.28 21.10 42.27
N ILE A 35 16.00 20.56 43.24
CA ILE A 35 16.55 19.21 43.16
C ILE A 35 15.46 18.14 43.05
N THR A 36 14.40 18.24 43.85
CA THR A 36 13.28 17.29 43.78
C THR A 36 12.51 17.41 42.47
N SER A 37 12.31 18.62 41.97
CA SER A 37 11.69 18.84 40.65
C SER A 37 12.53 18.21 39.50
N LEU A 38 13.84 18.41 39.52
CA LEU A 38 14.74 17.85 38.54
C LEU A 38 14.76 16.30 38.59
N SER A 39 14.80 15.74 39.80
CA SER A 39 14.74 14.31 40.04
C SER A 39 13.41 13.71 39.54
N SER A 40 12.30 14.39 39.76
CA SER A 40 10.98 13.96 39.28
C SER A 40 10.93 13.89 37.72
N VAL A 41 11.50 14.87 37.04
CA VAL A 41 11.58 14.88 35.56
C VAL A 41 12.42 13.70 35.04
N VAL A 42 13.58 13.47 35.66
CA VAL A 42 14.45 12.33 35.29
C VAL A 42 13.74 11.00 35.50
N LEU A 43 13.09 10.82 36.66
CA LEU A 43 12.31 9.60 36.93
C LEU A 43 11.18 9.41 35.95
N ASN A 44 10.50 10.47 35.53
CA ASN A 44 9.42 10.39 34.54
C ASN A 44 9.95 9.96 33.17
N ILE A 45 11.09 10.51 32.72
CA ILE A 45 11.74 10.11 31.47
C ILE A 45 12.15 8.64 31.53
N VAL A 46 12.76 8.19 32.61
CA VAL A 46 13.14 6.80 32.80
C VAL A 46 11.91 5.90 32.79
N TYR A 47 10.87 6.26 33.53
CA TYR A 47 9.62 5.48 33.56
C TYR A 47 8.98 5.36 32.18
N THR A 48 8.83 6.45 31.43
CA THR A 48 8.26 6.44 30.08
C THR A 48 9.15 5.72 29.06
N SER A 49 10.47 5.65 29.29
CA SER A 49 11.42 4.94 28.43
C SER A 49 11.36 3.40 28.63
N PHE A 50 11.13 2.96 29.89
CA PHE A 50 11.08 1.52 30.22
C PHE A 50 9.67 0.92 30.14
N TYR A 51 8.64 1.71 30.37
CA TYR A 51 7.26 1.23 30.35
C TYR A 51 6.50 1.84 29.17
N LYS A 52 6.28 1.03 28.10
CA LYS A 52 5.33 1.39 27.06
C LYS A 52 3.95 1.54 27.67
N THR A 53 3.32 2.67 27.44
CA THR A 53 1.94 2.87 27.93
C THR A 53 1.01 1.85 27.26
N PRO A 54 -0.04 1.37 27.96
CA PRO A 54 -1.00 0.42 27.39
C PRO A 54 -1.57 0.88 26.04
N LYS A 55 -1.72 2.18 25.85
CA LYS A 55 -2.18 2.79 24.60
C LYS A 55 -1.18 2.61 23.46
N VAL A 56 0.13 2.70 23.74
CA VAL A 56 1.17 2.49 22.73
C VAL A 56 1.22 1.02 22.31
N LEU A 57 1.09 0.10 23.26
CA LEU A 57 1.01 -1.35 22.96
C LEU A 57 -0.18 -1.67 22.08
N LEU A 58 -1.36 -1.14 22.41
CA LEU A 58 -2.57 -1.34 21.59
C LEU A 58 -2.39 -0.80 20.16
N LEU A 59 -1.79 0.38 20.00
CA LEU A 59 -1.53 0.97 18.70
C LEU A 59 -0.48 0.19 17.89
N GLU A 60 0.53 -0.37 18.55
CA GLU A 60 1.51 -1.26 17.90
C GLU A 60 0.84 -2.55 17.42
N GLU A 61 0.01 -3.18 18.24
CA GLU A 61 -0.75 -4.37 17.88
C GLU A 61 -1.71 -4.11 16.70
N GLU A 62 -2.46 -3.02 16.75
CA GLU A 62 -3.34 -2.59 15.67
C GLU A 62 -2.57 -2.32 14.37
N ARG A 63 -1.40 -1.68 14.46
CA ARG A 63 -0.52 -1.46 13.33
C ARG A 63 -0.02 -2.77 12.72
N GLU A 64 0.46 -3.71 13.52
CA GLU A 64 0.91 -5.02 13.06
C GLU A 64 -0.23 -5.81 12.40
N PHE A 65 -1.43 -5.76 13.01
CA PHE A 65 -2.61 -6.36 12.43
C PHE A 65 -2.93 -5.77 11.05
N LEU A 66 -2.93 -4.44 10.91
CA LEU A 66 -3.19 -3.77 9.63
C LEU A 66 -2.11 -4.13 8.59
N LEU A 67 -0.83 -4.15 8.96
CA LEU A 67 0.24 -4.56 8.04
C LEU A 67 0.06 -6.00 7.56
N SER A 68 -0.28 -6.93 8.45
CA SER A 68 -0.58 -8.31 8.08
C SER A 68 -1.79 -8.42 7.12
N LYS A 69 -2.81 -7.57 7.29
CA LYS A 69 -3.94 -7.50 6.35
C LYS A 69 -3.54 -6.92 5.00
N TYR A 70 -2.61 -5.96 4.98
CA TYR A 70 -2.03 -5.44 3.75
C TYR A 70 -1.25 -6.51 2.98
N ASP A 71 -0.44 -7.31 3.67
CA ASP A 71 0.30 -8.41 3.04
C ASP A 71 -0.67 -9.44 2.43
N GLY A 72 -1.73 -9.79 3.16
CA GLY A 72 -2.79 -10.66 2.64
C GLY A 72 -3.50 -10.08 1.42
N LEU A 73 -3.75 -8.77 1.40
CA LEU A 73 -4.33 -8.08 0.25
C LEU A 73 -3.37 -8.06 -0.95
N ASN A 74 -2.09 -7.80 -0.69
CA ASN A 74 -1.05 -7.80 -1.72
C ASN A 74 -0.93 -9.18 -2.41
N ASN A 75 -0.95 -10.27 -1.63
CA ASN A 75 -0.94 -11.64 -2.17
C ASN A 75 -2.16 -11.91 -3.06
N ARG A 76 -3.36 -11.46 -2.64
CA ARG A 76 -4.56 -11.59 -3.48
C ARG A 76 -4.47 -10.79 -4.78
N MET A 77 -3.84 -9.62 -4.76
CA MET A 77 -3.57 -8.85 -5.97
C MET A 77 -2.60 -9.59 -6.90
N ASP A 78 -1.59 -10.28 -6.37
CA ASP A 78 -0.68 -11.13 -7.16
C ASP A 78 -1.43 -12.29 -7.81
N ASP A 79 -2.32 -12.95 -7.08
CA ASP A 79 -3.17 -14.01 -7.62
C ASP A 79 -4.06 -13.50 -8.77
N ILE A 80 -4.66 -12.31 -8.61
CA ILE A 80 -5.46 -11.68 -9.66
C ILE A 80 -4.60 -11.34 -10.87
N ASP A 81 -3.41 -10.79 -10.68
CA ASP A 81 -2.50 -10.47 -11.78
C ASP A 81 -2.06 -11.73 -12.56
N PHE A 82 -1.82 -12.81 -11.84
CA PHE A 82 -1.53 -14.12 -12.43
C PHE A 82 -2.70 -14.62 -13.29
N VAL A 83 -3.93 -14.58 -12.78
CA VAL A 83 -5.13 -15.01 -13.54
C VAL A 83 -5.35 -14.14 -14.77
N ILE A 84 -5.15 -12.82 -14.66
CA ILE A 84 -5.25 -11.91 -15.81
C ILE A 84 -4.20 -12.26 -16.86
N SER A 85 -2.97 -12.56 -16.45
CA SER A 85 -1.88 -12.94 -17.36
C SER A 85 -2.19 -14.25 -18.10
N ASP A 86 -2.79 -15.24 -17.43
CA ASP A 86 -3.28 -16.47 -18.05
C ASP A 86 -4.39 -16.19 -19.10
N ILE A 87 -5.35 -15.33 -18.74
CA ILE A 87 -6.41 -14.90 -19.66
C ILE A 87 -5.81 -14.17 -20.88
N GLN A 88 -4.81 -13.32 -20.69
CA GLN A 88 -4.13 -12.63 -21.77
C GLN A 88 -3.40 -13.60 -22.70
N GLN A 89 -2.76 -14.60 -22.13
CA GLN A 89 -2.09 -15.64 -22.91
C GLN A 89 -3.09 -16.44 -23.77
N ARG A 90 -4.22 -16.82 -23.18
CA ARG A 90 -5.29 -17.51 -23.93
C ARG A 90 -5.88 -16.63 -25.03
N ASP A 91 -6.06 -15.34 -24.77
CA ASP A 91 -6.53 -14.39 -25.77
C ASP A 91 -5.57 -14.32 -26.96
N ASP A 92 -4.28 -14.11 -26.71
CA ASP A 92 -3.27 -13.98 -27.76
C ASP A 92 -3.07 -15.27 -28.57
N TYR A 93 -3.02 -16.43 -27.93
CA TYR A 93 -2.70 -17.69 -28.59
C TYR A 93 -3.92 -18.46 -29.13
N LEU A 94 -5.08 -18.32 -28.55
CA LEU A 94 -6.28 -19.04 -28.97
C LEU A 94 -7.25 -18.13 -29.72
N TYR A 95 -7.83 -17.15 -29.01
CA TYR A 95 -8.94 -16.38 -29.57
C TYR A 95 -8.51 -15.48 -30.72
N ARG A 96 -7.41 -14.77 -30.56
CA ARG A 96 -6.91 -13.87 -31.62
C ARG A 96 -6.36 -14.64 -32.81
N SER A 97 -5.70 -15.78 -32.60
CA SER A 97 -5.21 -16.66 -33.65
C SER A 97 -6.34 -17.20 -34.56
N ILE A 98 -7.49 -17.58 -33.99
CA ILE A 98 -8.66 -18.07 -34.76
C ILE A 98 -9.16 -17.02 -35.76
N PHE A 99 -8.98 -15.74 -35.44
CA PHE A 99 -9.42 -14.60 -36.25
C PHE A 99 -8.26 -13.91 -36.98
N GLU A 100 -7.09 -14.56 -37.07
CA GLU A 100 -5.89 -14.03 -37.73
C GLU A 100 -5.44 -12.66 -37.20
N LEU A 101 -5.75 -12.37 -35.92
CA LEU A 101 -5.31 -11.15 -35.24
C LEU A 101 -3.94 -11.39 -34.61
N GLY A 102 -3.07 -10.37 -34.68
CA GLY A 102 -1.81 -10.37 -33.94
C GLY A 102 -2.02 -10.21 -32.42
N PRO A 103 -1.04 -10.65 -31.61
CA PRO A 103 -1.10 -10.44 -30.15
C PRO A 103 -1.08 -8.94 -29.79
N ILE A 104 -1.68 -8.58 -28.67
CA ILE A 104 -1.65 -7.20 -28.19
C ILE A 104 -0.23 -6.89 -27.67
N PRO A 105 0.42 -5.82 -28.17
CA PRO A 105 1.77 -5.48 -27.73
C PRO A 105 1.85 -5.26 -26.22
N PRO A 106 2.93 -5.73 -25.55
CA PRO A 106 3.13 -5.51 -24.11
C PRO A 106 3.07 -4.02 -23.72
N SER A 107 3.56 -3.14 -24.59
CA SER A 107 3.51 -1.69 -24.39
C SER A 107 2.08 -1.13 -24.22
N VAL A 108 1.08 -1.78 -24.80
CA VAL A 108 -0.34 -1.40 -24.64
C VAL A 108 -0.89 -1.97 -23.34
N ARG A 109 -0.52 -3.19 -22.98
CA ARG A 109 -0.99 -3.88 -21.75
C ARG A 109 -0.39 -3.26 -20.50
N GLU A 110 0.88 -2.86 -20.56
CA GLU A 110 1.68 -2.36 -19.44
C GLU A 110 1.81 -0.83 -19.42
N ALA A 111 1.23 -0.13 -20.42
CA ALA A 111 1.27 1.31 -20.45
C ALA A 111 0.78 1.90 -19.12
N GLY A 112 1.71 2.51 -18.37
CA GLY A 112 1.39 3.15 -17.10
C GLY A 112 0.40 4.30 -17.31
N PHE A 113 -0.27 4.69 -16.24
CA PHE A 113 -1.03 5.94 -16.22
C PHE A 113 0.00 7.09 -16.23
N GLY A 114 0.33 7.61 -17.41
CA GLY A 114 1.18 8.79 -17.53
C GLY A 114 0.50 10.00 -16.90
N GLY A 115 1.25 10.85 -16.24
CA GLY A 115 0.73 12.11 -15.69
C GLY A 115 1.34 12.48 -14.35
N THR A 116 0.68 13.38 -13.64
CA THR A 116 1.03 13.90 -12.31
C THR A 116 1.12 12.78 -11.28
N ASN A 117 1.94 12.97 -10.24
CA ASN A 117 2.00 12.07 -9.09
C ASN A 117 0.62 11.98 -8.41
N ARG A 118 -0.09 10.90 -8.69
CA ARG A 118 -1.47 10.66 -8.19
C ARG A 118 -1.52 10.31 -6.70
N TYR A 119 -0.36 10.07 -6.10
CA TYR A 119 -0.22 9.55 -4.74
C TYR A 119 0.39 10.57 -3.77
N LEU A 120 0.44 11.86 -4.16
CA LEU A 120 0.97 12.95 -3.32
C LEU A 120 0.28 13.02 -1.95
N ASP A 121 -1.02 12.82 -1.92
CA ASP A 121 -1.82 12.87 -0.69
C ASP A 121 -1.50 11.70 0.27
N LEU A 122 -0.84 10.66 -0.22
CA LEU A 122 -0.44 9.50 0.57
C LEU A 122 1.02 9.61 1.07
N GLU A 123 1.76 10.61 0.60
CA GLU A 123 3.14 10.85 1.02
C GLU A 123 3.19 11.48 2.42
N GLY A 124 4.29 11.26 3.16
CA GLY A 124 4.50 11.87 4.47
C GLY A 124 4.07 11.04 5.68
N TYR A 125 3.40 9.91 5.50
CA TYR A 125 3.06 8.98 6.58
C TYR A 125 4.10 7.85 6.72
N THR A 126 4.26 7.31 7.91
CA THR A 126 5.27 6.27 8.21
C THR A 126 5.18 5.03 7.30
N ASN A 127 3.98 4.66 6.85
CA ASN A 127 3.73 3.50 5.99
C ASN A 127 3.28 3.89 4.57
N SER A 128 3.49 5.15 4.16
CA SER A 128 3.05 5.65 2.85
C SER A 128 3.53 4.79 1.68
N LYS A 129 4.76 4.29 1.74
CA LYS A 129 5.32 3.43 0.69
C LYS A 129 4.48 2.17 0.45
N VAL A 130 4.10 1.45 1.51
CA VAL A 130 3.28 0.23 1.40
C VAL A 130 1.93 0.51 0.76
N VAL A 131 1.30 1.61 1.17
CA VAL A 131 0.01 2.04 0.64
C VAL A 131 0.13 2.46 -0.83
N ILE A 132 1.12 3.28 -1.17
CA ILE A 132 1.38 3.74 -2.54
C ILE A 132 1.66 2.56 -3.47
N ASP A 133 2.47 1.59 -3.05
CA ASP A 133 2.80 0.41 -3.86
C ASP A 133 1.54 -0.45 -4.11
N ALA A 134 0.65 -0.60 -3.12
CA ALA A 134 -0.63 -1.27 -3.28
C ALA A 134 -1.54 -0.55 -4.29
N PHE A 135 -1.68 0.79 -4.20
CA PHE A 135 -2.46 1.56 -5.16
C PHE A 135 -1.91 1.46 -6.58
N LYS A 136 -0.58 1.55 -6.76
CA LYS A 136 0.06 1.36 -8.07
C LYS A 136 -0.25 -0.01 -8.65
N LYS A 137 -0.21 -1.06 -7.83
CA LYS A 137 -0.52 -2.42 -8.25
C LYS A 137 -1.97 -2.56 -8.70
N VAL A 138 -2.92 -2.00 -7.94
CA VAL A 138 -4.34 -1.96 -8.31
C VAL A 138 -4.54 -1.21 -9.63
N ASP A 139 -3.87 -0.08 -9.83
CA ASP A 139 -3.95 0.68 -11.08
C ASP A 139 -3.45 -0.14 -12.27
N VAL A 140 -2.34 -0.85 -12.14
CA VAL A 140 -1.80 -1.75 -13.19
C VAL A 140 -2.79 -2.87 -13.51
N ILE A 141 -3.32 -3.55 -12.50
CA ILE A 141 -4.31 -4.63 -12.65
C ILE A 141 -5.56 -4.09 -13.36
N SER A 142 -6.08 -2.95 -12.92
CA SER A 142 -7.25 -2.31 -13.52
C SER A 142 -7.03 -1.99 -15.00
N LYS A 143 -5.84 -1.53 -15.36
CA LYS A 143 -5.45 -1.29 -16.76
C LYS A 143 -5.43 -2.59 -17.57
N LYS A 144 -4.81 -3.64 -17.05
CA LYS A 144 -4.76 -4.96 -17.72
C LYS A 144 -6.17 -5.50 -17.97
N ILE A 145 -7.08 -5.39 -16.98
CA ILE A 145 -8.48 -5.79 -17.10
C ILE A 145 -9.18 -4.98 -18.21
N TYR A 146 -8.99 -3.66 -18.22
CA TYR A 146 -9.60 -2.81 -19.23
C TYR A 146 -9.16 -3.18 -20.65
N VAL A 147 -7.86 -3.35 -20.87
CA VAL A 147 -7.30 -3.76 -22.18
C VAL A 147 -7.85 -5.13 -22.58
N GLN A 148 -7.92 -6.07 -21.64
CA GLN A 148 -8.44 -7.40 -21.89
C GLN A 148 -9.94 -7.39 -22.26
N SER A 149 -10.74 -6.57 -21.57
CA SER A 149 -12.15 -6.37 -21.89
C SER A 149 -12.31 -5.84 -23.34
N LYS A 150 -11.49 -4.88 -23.74
CA LYS A 150 -11.51 -4.35 -25.12
C LYS A 150 -11.07 -5.37 -26.15
N SER A 151 -10.11 -6.24 -25.82
CA SER A 151 -9.73 -7.36 -26.70
C SER A 151 -10.90 -8.31 -26.92
N PHE A 152 -11.61 -8.66 -25.85
CA PHE A 152 -12.78 -9.53 -25.98
C PHE A 152 -13.92 -8.91 -26.77
N ASP A 153 -14.18 -7.61 -26.64
CA ASP A 153 -15.17 -6.90 -27.47
C ASP A 153 -14.84 -7.10 -28.97
N THR A 154 -13.57 -6.96 -29.36
CA THR A 154 -13.10 -7.14 -30.73
C THR A 154 -13.27 -8.59 -31.20
N VAL A 155 -12.88 -9.57 -30.37
CA VAL A 155 -13.02 -11.00 -30.71
C VAL A 155 -14.50 -11.39 -30.87
N ILE A 156 -15.39 -10.90 -29.99
CA ILE A 156 -16.82 -11.15 -30.08
C ILE A 156 -17.42 -10.57 -31.35
N GLU A 157 -17.03 -9.37 -31.73
CA GLU A 157 -17.49 -8.72 -32.98
C GLU A 157 -17.07 -9.54 -34.21
N LEU A 158 -15.82 -9.98 -34.25
CA LEU A 158 -15.33 -10.82 -35.34
C LEU A 158 -16.02 -12.20 -35.37
N ALA A 159 -16.30 -12.80 -34.22
CA ALA A 159 -17.05 -14.05 -34.14
C ALA A 159 -18.46 -13.91 -34.71
N LYS A 160 -19.16 -12.83 -34.37
CA LYS A 160 -20.51 -12.54 -34.93
C LYS A 160 -20.46 -12.32 -36.43
N ASN A 161 -19.45 -11.64 -36.95
CA ASN A 161 -19.28 -11.42 -38.37
C ASN A 161 -18.96 -12.71 -39.12
N LYS A 162 -18.10 -13.56 -38.57
CA LYS A 162 -17.80 -14.88 -39.14
C LYS A 162 -19.01 -15.80 -39.22
N GLU A 163 -19.84 -15.80 -38.19
CA GLU A 163 -21.09 -16.54 -38.14
C GLU A 163 -22.09 -16.05 -39.23
N LYS A 164 -22.21 -14.73 -39.37
CA LYS A 164 -23.00 -14.08 -40.41
C LYS A 164 -22.52 -14.45 -41.82
N MET A 165 -21.22 -14.42 -42.07
CA MET A 165 -20.61 -14.81 -43.33
C MET A 165 -20.89 -16.28 -43.66
N LYS A 166 -20.69 -17.16 -42.67
CA LYS A 166 -21.00 -18.61 -42.84
C LYS A 166 -22.45 -18.85 -43.20
N PHE A 167 -23.38 -18.14 -42.55
CA PHE A 167 -24.83 -18.24 -42.84
C PHE A 167 -25.13 -17.76 -44.26
N LEU A 168 -24.55 -16.65 -44.72
CA LEU A 168 -24.74 -16.13 -46.09
C LEU A 168 -24.18 -17.11 -47.14
N THR A 169 -22.95 -17.63 -46.95
CA THR A 169 -22.32 -18.57 -47.85
C THR A 169 -23.13 -19.88 -47.95
N SER A 170 -23.64 -20.38 -46.80
CA SER A 170 -24.51 -21.58 -46.82
C SER A 170 -25.81 -21.33 -47.55
N LYS A 171 -26.36 -20.15 -47.50
CA LYS A 171 -27.60 -19.77 -48.20
C LYS A 171 -27.34 -19.59 -49.72
N GLU A 172 -26.17 -19.04 -50.13
CA GLU A 172 -25.77 -18.95 -51.53
C GLU A 172 -25.54 -20.35 -52.15
N LEU A 173 -24.92 -21.26 -51.43
CA LEU A 173 -24.73 -22.66 -51.88
C LEU A 173 -26.06 -23.43 -52.02
N GLN A 174 -27.09 -23.03 -51.28
CA GLN A 174 -28.43 -23.61 -51.44
C GLN A 174 -29.20 -23.02 -52.63
N ILE A 175 -28.88 -21.79 -53.03
CA ILE A 175 -29.53 -21.09 -54.15
C ILE A 175 -28.92 -21.50 -55.50
N PHE A 176 -27.65 -21.89 -55.50
CA PHE A 176 -26.97 -22.46 -56.68
C PHE A 176 -26.56 -23.91 -56.40
N PRO A 177 -27.44 -24.90 -56.55
CA PRO A 177 -27.04 -26.32 -56.55
C PRO A 177 -26.04 -26.48 -57.69
N MET A 178 -24.79 -26.93 -57.38
CA MET A 178 -23.87 -27.35 -58.41
C MET A 178 -24.52 -28.46 -59.21
N GLU A 179 -24.88 -28.19 -60.48
CA GLU A 179 -25.22 -29.26 -61.42
C GLU A 179 -24.02 -30.19 -61.53
N PRO A 180 -24.19 -31.51 -61.32
CA PRO A 180 -23.10 -32.44 -61.50
C PRO A 180 -22.68 -32.41 -62.97
N ASP A 181 -21.34 -32.25 -63.18
CA ASP A 181 -20.69 -32.20 -64.46
C ASP A 181 -21.24 -33.19 -65.49
N ARG A 182 -21.88 -32.66 -66.49
CA ARG A 182 -22.39 -33.38 -67.65
C ARG A 182 -21.29 -33.53 -68.70
N TYR A 183 -20.08 -33.85 -68.28
CA TYR A 183 -18.92 -34.07 -69.14
C TYR A 183 -18.31 -35.46 -69.02
N HIS A 184 -19.13 -36.54 -69.22
CA HIS A 184 -18.61 -37.88 -69.50
C HIS A 184 -19.69 -38.75 -70.10
N GLN A 185 -20.13 -38.37 -71.33
CA GLN A 185 -20.78 -39.32 -72.20
C GLN A 185 -20.67 -38.78 -73.65
N ASP A 186 -19.51 -38.89 -74.27
CA ASP A 186 -19.44 -39.08 -75.67
C ASP A 186 -18.01 -39.54 -76.04
N ASN A 187 -17.79 -40.85 -76.07
CA ASN A 187 -16.81 -41.58 -76.87
C ASN A 187 -17.11 -43.07 -76.88
N ARG A 188 -17.93 -43.45 -77.85
CA ARG A 188 -17.86 -44.75 -78.49
C ARG A 188 -17.88 -44.58 -80.01
#